data_d9bbc662ad426653ace9e990cf575254
#
_entry.id   d9bbc662ad426653ace9e990cf575254
#
_cell.length_a   1.000
_cell.length_b   1.000
_cell.length_c   1.000
_cell.angle_alpha   90.00
_cell.angle_beta   90.00
_cell.angle_gamma   90.00
#
_symmetry.space_group_name_H-M   'P 1'
#
loop_
_entity.id
_entity.type
_entity.pdbx_description
1 polymer ?
#
loop_
_entity_poly.entity_id
_entity_poly.type
_entity_poly.pdbx_seq_one_letter_code
_entity_poly.pdbx_strand_id
1 'polypeptide(L)'
;MRKFVRNYGTLLLLICCASGSLQALANAPFTLIDDIRPGALVRGIAEPNTQIIYADKPLKIGKDGQFVFGLGRDAKGHIELTWKNVQNAGQQRYALPERNYNVQRIDGVAQKYVSPPDSVLARIREDNRQVANARNVDSDHVFFTQSFIWPAVGPITGVYGSQRVFNGEPRRPHFGVDVAGPVGTPVVAPADGVVRLYVADMYYSGGTLIIDHGHQVTSTFIHLHKSHVKAGDRVKQGQLIAEIGDTGRVTGAHLDWRINWGKVRVDPQLLVPALD
;
A
#
# COMPACT_ATOMS: atom_id res chain seq x y z
N MET A 1 83.39 -29.52 -37.58
CA MET A 1 83.23 -28.48 -36.57
C MET A 1 81.91 -27.76 -36.81
N ARG A 2 80.80 -28.08 -36.10
CA ARG A 2 79.52 -27.38 -36.19
C ARG A 2 79.30 -26.63 -34.89
N LYS A 3 79.17 -25.29 -34.99
CA LYS A 3 78.89 -24.38 -33.88
C LYS A 3 77.40 -24.37 -33.60
N PHE A 4 76.96 -24.73 -32.37
CA PHE A 4 75.63 -24.56 -31.86
C PHE A 4 75.47 -23.12 -31.38
N VAL A 5 74.44 -22.42 -31.95
CA VAL A 5 74.03 -21.11 -31.46
C VAL A 5 72.80 -21.35 -30.59
N ARG A 6 72.84 -21.01 -29.28
CA ARG A 6 71.74 -21.05 -28.32
C ARG A 6 70.99 -19.72 -28.36
N ASN A 7 69.78 -19.76 -28.89
CA ASN A 7 68.82 -18.62 -28.79
C ASN A 7 68.21 -18.63 -27.39
N TYR A 8 68.35 -17.54 -26.64
CA TYR A 8 67.61 -17.25 -25.45
C TYR A 8 66.40 -16.40 -25.82
N GLY A 9 65.21 -17.00 -25.87
CA GLY A 9 63.97 -16.29 -26.00
C GLY A 9 63.56 -15.72 -24.64
N THR A 10 63.56 -14.39 -24.56
CA THR A 10 63.05 -13.67 -23.37
C THR A 10 61.53 -13.68 -23.40
N LEU A 11 60.92 -14.43 -22.47
CA LEU A 11 59.49 -14.48 -22.28
C LEU A 11 59.05 -13.24 -21.46
N LEU A 12 58.42 -12.26 -22.13
CA LEU A 12 57.84 -11.09 -21.48
C LEU A 12 56.49 -11.50 -20.89
N LEU A 13 56.40 -11.65 -19.56
CA LEU A 13 55.15 -11.89 -18.84
C LEU A 13 54.40 -10.56 -18.72
N LEU A 14 53.36 -10.35 -19.55
CA LEU A 14 52.41 -9.25 -19.38
C LEU A 14 51.52 -9.57 -18.18
N ILE A 15 51.81 -8.95 -17.03
CA ILE A 15 50.90 -8.95 -15.87
C ILE A 15 49.80 -7.95 -16.16
N CYS A 16 48.65 -8.45 -16.62
CA CYS A 16 47.41 -7.66 -16.71
C CYS A 16 46.87 -7.44 -15.29
N CYS A 17 47.22 -6.29 -14.68
CA CYS A 17 46.57 -5.84 -13.44
C CYS A 17 45.10 -5.50 -13.74
N ALA A 18 44.23 -6.46 -13.57
CA ALA A 18 42.79 -6.19 -13.46
C ALA A 18 42.54 -5.42 -12.15
N SER A 19 42.57 -4.09 -12.23
CA SER A 19 42.11 -3.22 -11.14
C SER A 19 40.60 -3.37 -11.03
N GLY A 20 40.14 -4.42 -10.36
CA GLY A 20 38.76 -4.52 -9.86
C GLY A 20 38.56 -3.42 -8.82
N SER A 21 37.90 -2.34 -9.22
CA SER A 21 37.41 -1.33 -8.30
C SER A 21 36.51 -2.04 -7.30
N LEU A 22 37.00 -2.26 -6.07
CA LEU A 22 36.13 -2.51 -4.92
C LEU A 22 35.24 -1.25 -4.77
N GLN A 23 34.07 -1.25 -5.38
CA GLN A 23 33.05 -0.30 -4.99
C GLN A 23 32.70 -0.62 -3.54
N ALA A 24 33.20 0.21 -2.62
CA ALA A 24 32.70 0.21 -1.26
C ALA A 24 31.18 0.34 -1.36
N LEU A 25 30.46 -0.62 -0.79
CA LEU A 25 28.99 -0.53 -0.65
C LEU A 25 28.72 0.71 0.22
N ALA A 26 28.51 1.84 -0.43
CA ALA A 26 28.07 3.04 0.27
C ALA A 26 26.76 2.69 0.96
N ASN A 27 26.66 2.97 2.26
CA ASN A 27 25.42 2.83 2.97
C ASN A 27 24.33 3.63 2.25
N ALA A 28 23.17 3.04 2.09
CA ALA A 28 22.04 3.75 1.46
C ALA A 28 21.72 5.03 2.26
N PRO A 29 21.57 6.20 1.60
CA PRO A 29 21.31 7.48 2.27
C PRO A 29 19.83 7.59 2.69
N PHE A 30 19.28 6.53 3.24
CA PHE A 30 17.93 6.47 3.81
C PHE A 30 17.81 5.34 4.81
N THR A 31 16.82 5.49 5.70
CA THR A 31 16.44 4.45 6.67
C THR A 31 14.97 4.10 6.45
N LEU A 32 14.64 2.79 6.45
CA LEU A 32 13.27 2.32 6.46
C LEU A 32 12.79 2.16 7.91
N ILE A 33 11.53 2.53 8.16
CA ILE A 33 10.91 2.51 9.49
C ILE A 33 10.10 1.24 9.69
N ASP A 34 9.39 0.79 8.64
CA ASP A 34 8.51 -0.36 8.70
C ASP A 34 9.16 -1.62 8.13
N ASP A 35 8.67 -2.78 8.55
CA ASP A 35 9.09 -4.07 8.01
C ASP A 35 8.71 -4.24 6.54
N ILE A 36 9.62 -4.82 5.78
CA ILE A 36 9.39 -5.14 4.37
C ILE A 36 8.76 -6.52 4.26
N ARG A 37 7.48 -6.55 3.88
CA ARG A 37 6.71 -7.80 3.64
C ARG A 37 5.53 -7.55 2.69
N PRO A 38 4.97 -8.60 2.05
CA PRO A 38 3.79 -8.46 1.21
C PRO A 38 2.62 -7.83 1.98
N GLY A 39 2.01 -6.79 1.38
CA GLY A 39 0.95 -6.01 2.00
C GLY A 39 1.41 -4.81 2.82
N ALA A 40 2.70 -4.58 3.04
CA ALA A 40 3.17 -3.47 3.86
C ALA A 40 3.04 -2.11 3.16
N LEU A 41 2.71 -1.09 3.93
CA LEU A 41 3.02 0.31 3.64
C LEU A 41 4.37 0.59 4.31
N VAL A 42 5.41 0.84 3.52
CA VAL A 42 6.77 1.02 4.03
C VAL A 42 7.12 2.50 4.02
N ARG A 43 7.36 3.04 5.20
CA ARG A 43 7.78 4.44 5.42
C ARG A 43 9.30 4.50 5.60
N GLY A 44 9.88 5.63 5.26
CA GLY A 44 11.31 5.85 5.47
C GLY A 44 11.66 7.32 5.54
N ILE A 45 12.92 7.57 5.91
CA ILE A 45 13.54 8.90 5.95
C ILE A 45 14.77 8.87 5.06
N ALA A 46 14.83 9.78 4.10
CA ALA A 46 15.97 10.00 3.22
C ALA A 46 16.83 11.16 3.71
N GLU A 47 18.13 11.07 3.48
CA GLU A 47 19.04 12.19 3.67
C GLU A 47 18.76 13.34 2.67
N PRO A 48 19.14 14.58 2.97
CA PRO A 48 18.94 15.70 2.05
C PRO A 48 19.50 15.43 0.64
N ASN A 49 18.80 15.95 -0.37
CA ASN A 49 19.16 15.79 -1.79
C ASN A 49 19.25 14.35 -2.31
N THR A 50 18.61 13.42 -1.63
CA THR A 50 18.49 12.03 -2.08
C THR A 50 17.26 11.88 -2.97
N GLN A 51 17.42 11.21 -4.12
CA GLN A 51 16.34 10.69 -4.93
C GLN A 51 16.27 9.17 -4.72
N ILE A 52 15.07 8.65 -4.53
CA ILE A 52 14.80 7.22 -4.37
C ILE A 52 13.84 6.79 -5.48
N ILE A 53 14.15 5.67 -6.13
CA ILE A 53 13.34 5.08 -7.19
C ILE A 53 12.88 3.70 -6.72
N TYR A 54 11.58 3.44 -6.82
CA TYR A 54 10.95 2.15 -6.58
C TYR A 54 10.03 1.79 -7.76
N ALA A 55 10.17 0.56 -8.28
CA ALA A 55 9.39 0.07 -9.43
C ALA A 55 9.41 1.08 -10.60
N ASP A 56 10.61 1.54 -10.99
CA ASP A 56 10.88 2.50 -12.08
C ASP A 56 10.24 3.89 -11.91
N LYS A 57 9.81 4.23 -10.70
CA LYS A 57 9.19 5.53 -10.40
C LYS A 57 9.92 6.21 -9.26
N PRO A 58 10.19 7.52 -9.39
CA PRO A 58 10.70 8.30 -8.28
C PRO A 58 9.67 8.36 -7.15
N LEU A 59 10.11 8.11 -5.93
CA LEU A 59 9.31 8.33 -4.75
C LEU A 59 9.29 9.82 -4.41
N LYS A 60 8.12 10.30 -3.99
CA LYS A 60 7.97 11.64 -3.46
C LYS A 60 8.61 11.71 -2.08
N ILE A 61 9.50 12.69 -1.87
CA ILE A 61 10.20 12.91 -0.60
C ILE A 61 9.71 14.23 -0.02
N GLY A 62 9.25 14.18 1.23
CA GLY A 62 8.83 15.37 1.99
C GLY A 62 10.02 16.25 2.39
N LYS A 63 9.72 17.46 2.89
CA LYS A 63 10.74 18.47 3.22
C LYS A 63 11.75 18.01 4.27
N ASP A 64 11.37 17.10 5.17
CA ASP A 64 12.22 16.53 6.22
C ASP A 64 12.65 15.07 5.88
N GLY A 65 12.66 14.71 4.58
CA GLY A 65 13.12 13.42 4.10
C GLY A 65 12.10 12.30 4.12
N GLN A 66 10.86 12.51 4.61
CA GLN A 66 9.85 11.46 4.70
C GLN A 66 9.45 10.95 3.33
N PHE A 67 9.43 9.63 3.16
CA PHE A 67 8.90 8.97 1.96
C PHE A 67 8.11 7.71 2.33
N VAL A 68 7.35 7.21 1.38
CA VAL A 68 6.51 6.03 1.55
C VAL A 68 6.32 5.29 0.23
N PHE A 69 6.22 3.97 0.30
CA PHE A 69 5.80 3.12 -0.81
C PHE A 69 5.02 1.91 -0.30
N GLY A 70 4.22 1.31 -1.17
CA GLY A 70 3.37 0.18 -0.84
C GLY A 70 3.82 -1.11 -1.50
N LEU A 71 3.75 -2.22 -0.76
CA LEU A 71 3.96 -3.57 -1.27
C LEU A 71 2.61 -4.27 -1.41
N GLY A 72 2.30 -4.72 -2.62
CA GLY A 72 1.04 -5.41 -2.87
C GLY A 72 0.98 -6.79 -2.21
N ARG A 73 -0.24 -7.36 -2.16
CA ARG A 73 -0.52 -8.68 -1.59
C ARG A 73 0.38 -9.79 -2.16
N ASP A 74 0.59 -9.78 -3.46
CA ASP A 74 1.27 -10.84 -4.20
C ASP A 74 2.75 -10.52 -4.49
N ALA A 75 3.33 -9.54 -3.77
CA ALA A 75 4.77 -9.24 -3.86
C ALA A 75 5.59 -10.47 -3.45
N LYS A 76 6.65 -10.79 -4.22
CA LYS A 76 7.47 -12.01 -4.06
C LYS A 76 8.94 -11.73 -4.32
N GLY A 77 9.79 -12.61 -3.79
CA GLY A 77 11.23 -12.64 -4.05
C GLY A 77 11.96 -11.50 -3.37
N HIS A 78 12.17 -10.40 -4.03
CA HIS A 78 12.84 -9.22 -3.47
C HIS A 78 12.28 -7.94 -4.07
N ILE A 79 12.50 -6.84 -3.38
CA ILE A 79 12.35 -5.48 -3.91
C ILE A 79 13.71 -4.83 -4.03
N GLU A 80 13.81 -3.82 -4.89
CA GLU A 80 14.99 -3.01 -5.07
C GLU A 80 14.62 -1.54 -4.97
N LEU A 81 15.37 -0.80 -4.16
CA LEU A 81 15.35 0.65 -4.12
C LEU A 81 16.65 1.14 -4.76
N THR A 82 16.54 1.87 -5.87
CA THR A 82 17.66 2.58 -6.46
C THR A 82 17.68 3.99 -5.92
N TRP A 83 18.86 4.50 -5.62
CA TRP A 83 18.99 5.85 -5.07
C TRP A 83 20.17 6.60 -5.68
N LYS A 84 20.09 7.92 -5.65
CA LYS A 84 21.21 8.83 -5.95
C LYS A 84 21.11 10.09 -5.10
N ASN A 85 22.27 10.61 -4.73
CA ASN A 85 22.44 11.94 -4.14
C ASN A 85 23.57 12.70 -4.85
N VAL A 86 24.00 13.82 -4.30
CA VAL A 86 25.08 14.66 -4.90
C VAL A 86 26.41 13.92 -4.99
N GLN A 87 26.68 12.99 -4.08
CA GLN A 87 27.99 12.33 -3.93
C GLN A 87 28.02 10.95 -4.59
N ASN A 88 26.95 10.17 -4.47
CA ASN A 88 26.90 8.76 -4.81
C ASN A 88 25.55 8.34 -5.40
N ALA A 89 25.58 7.17 -6.02
CA ALA A 89 24.38 6.43 -6.42
C ALA A 89 24.56 4.95 -6.09
N GLY A 90 23.46 4.24 -5.88
CA GLY A 90 23.49 2.84 -5.56
C GLY A 90 22.11 2.19 -5.60
N GLN A 91 22.08 0.93 -5.21
CA GLN A 91 20.87 0.15 -5.09
C GLN A 91 20.91 -0.66 -3.79
N GLN A 92 19.74 -0.83 -3.19
CA GLN A 92 19.57 -1.66 -2.01
C GLN A 92 18.46 -2.68 -2.26
N ARG A 93 18.80 -3.97 -2.05
CA ARG A 93 17.85 -5.07 -2.22
C ARG A 93 17.37 -5.58 -0.86
N TYR A 94 16.09 -5.92 -0.81
CA TYR A 94 15.44 -6.46 0.38
C TYR A 94 14.67 -7.72 0.00
N ALA A 95 14.97 -8.83 0.64
CA ALA A 95 14.22 -10.08 0.47
C ALA A 95 12.81 -9.93 1.08
N LEU A 96 11.83 -10.49 0.40
CA LEU A 96 10.45 -10.53 0.89
C LEU A 96 10.19 -11.90 1.53
N PRO A 97 9.68 -11.95 2.77
CA PRO A 97 9.21 -13.19 3.35
C PRO A 97 7.98 -13.71 2.58
N GLU A 98 7.77 -15.00 2.58
CA GLU A 98 6.53 -15.58 2.09
C GLU A 98 5.36 -15.20 3.02
N ARG A 99 4.21 -14.89 2.41
CA ARG A 99 2.98 -14.63 3.13
C ARG A 99 1.85 -15.46 2.55
N ASN A 100 1.25 -16.30 3.39
CA ASN A 100 0.11 -17.13 3.04
C ASN A 100 -1.19 -16.43 3.41
N TYR A 101 -2.23 -16.64 2.58
CA TYR A 101 -3.54 -16.03 2.75
C TYR A 101 -4.63 -17.09 2.80
N ASN A 102 -5.60 -16.90 3.69
CA ASN A 102 -6.72 -17.81 3.84
C ASN A 102 -7.71 -17.71 2.66
N VAL A 103 -8.48 -18.77 2.45
CA VAL A 103 -9.64 -18.74 1.55
C VAL A 103 -10.90 -18.51 2.39
N GLN A 104 -11.60 -17.41 2.14
CA GLN A 104 -12.87 -17.07 2.78
C GLN A 104 -14.03 -17.40 1.86
N ARG A 105 -14.86 -18.37 2.26
CA ARG A 105 -16.10 -18.73 1.56
C ARG A 105 -17.27 -17.99 2.20
N ILE A 106 -18.03 -17.28 1.39
CA ILE A 106 -19.18 -16.48 1.81
C ILE A 106 -20.37 -16.88 0.97
N ASP A 107 -21.38 -17.48 1.60
CA ASP A 107 -22.62 -17.89 0.96
C ASP A 107 -23.72 -16.87 1.29
N GLY A 108 -24.84 -16.92 0.56
CA GLY A 108 -25.97 -15.99 0.75
C GLY A 108 -25.77 -14.60 0.15
N VAL A 109 -24.70 -14.37 -0.65
CA VAL A 109 -24.54 -13.10 -1.37
C VAL A 109 -25.63 -13.00 -2.44
N ALA A 110 -26.41 -11.87 -2.41
CA ALA A 110 -27.48 -11.66 -3.36
C ALA A 110 -26.93 -11.70 -4.81
N GLN A 111 -27.64 -12.44 -5.70
CA GLN A 111 -27.19 -12.69 -7.08
C GLN A 111 -26.86 -11.42 -7.87
N LYS A 112 -27.61 -10.34 -7.67
CA LYS A 112 -27.33 -9.04 -8.30
C LYS A 112 -25.93 -8.48 -8.01
N TYR A 113 -25.30 -8.90 -6.92
CA TYR A 113 -23.93 -8.48 -6.55
C TYR A 113 -22.85 -9.49 -7.01
N VAL A 114 -23.25 -10.72 -7.32
CA VAL A 114 -22.37 -11.72 -7.91
C VAL A 114 -22.25 -11.49 -9.42
N SER A 115 -23.39 -11.27 -10.10
CA SER A 115 -23.50 -10.96 -11.53
C SER A 115 -24.48 -9.80 -11.70
N PRO A 116 -23.98 -8.55 -11.73
CA PRO A 116 -24.87 -7.39 -11.82
C PRO A 116 -25.56 -7.32 -13.18
N PRO A 117 -26.83 -6.89 -13.23
CA PRO A 117 -27.52 -6.68 -14.50
C PRO A 117 -26.93 -5.48 -15.28
N ASP A 118 -27.09 -5.50 -16.61
CA ASP A 118 -26.54 -4.45 -17.49
C ASP A 118 -27.01 -3.04 -17.12
N SER A 119 -28.23 -2.92 -16.60
CA SER A 119 -28.82 -1.64 -16.19
C SER A 119 -28.04 -0.88 -15.11
N VAL A 120 -27.20 -1.56 -14.30
CA VAL A 120 -26.39 -0.93 -13.24
C VAL A 120 -24.92 -0.75 -13.62
N LEU A 121 -24.48 -1.25 -14.78
CA LEU A 121 -23.05 -1.20 -15.16
C LEU A 121 -22.55 0.24 -15.33
N ALA A 122 -23.39 1.16 -15.80
CA ALA A 122 -23.04 2.57 -15.92
C ALA A 122 -22.78 3.20 -14.53
N ARG A 123 -23.64 2.90 -13.54
CA ARG A 123 -23.49 3.33 -12.15
C ARG A 123 -22.18 2.77 -11.56
N ILE A 124 -21.92 1.46 -11.73
CA ILE A 124 -20.69 0.82 -11.24
C ILE A 124 -19.44 1.47 -11.84
N ARG A 125 -19.46 1.82 -13.13
CA ARG A 125 -18.33 2.52 -13.77
C ARG A 125 -18.13 3.91 -13.18
N GLU A 126 -19.21 4.65 -12.93
CA GLU A 126 -19.15 5.98 -12.32
C GLU A 126 -18.63 5.92 -10.88
N ASP A 127 -19.13 5.01 -10.05
CA ASP A 127 -18.64 4.78 -8.69
C ASP A 127 -17.14 4.50 -8.68
N ASN A 128 -16.68 3.59 -9.56
CA ASN A 128 -15.25 3.26 -9.68
C ASN A 128 -14.43 4.46 -10.14
N ARG A 129 -14.94 5.31 -11.03
CA ARG A 129 -14.28 6.53 -11.49
C ARG A 129 -14.10 7.53 -10.35
N GLN A 130 -15.13 7.77 -9.55
CA GLN A 130 -15.06 8.67 -8.39
C GLN A 130 -14.02 8.18 -7.37
N VAL A 131 -14.04 6.90 -7.03
CA VAL A 131 -13.05 6.29 -6.13
C VAL A 131 -11.64 6.41 -6.69
N ALA A 132 -11.45 6.14 -7.99
CA ALA A 132 -10.13 6.25 -8.63
C ALA A 132 -9.61 7.69 -8.59
N ASN A 133 -10.45 8.67 -8.88
CA ASN A 133 -10.08 10.10 -8.83
C ASN A 133 -9.70 10.53 -7.41
N ALA A 134 -10.48 10.12 -6.40
CA ALA A 134 -10.20 10.46 -5.00
C ALA A 134 -8.86 9.86 -4.50
N ARG A 135 -8.48 8.66 -5.00
CA ARG A 135 -7.22 7.98 -4.65
C ARG A 135 -6.02 8.44 -5.46
N ASN A 136 -6.23 9.08 -6.60
CA ASN A 136 -5.14 9.53 -7.48
C ASN A 136 -4.56 10.89 -7.07
N VAL A 137 -4.92 11.39 -5.89
CA VAL A 137 -4.37 12.63 -5.32
C VAL A 137 -2.98 12.37 -4.76
N ASP A 138 -2.01 13.18 -5.19
CA ASP A 138 -0.64 13.16 -4.70
C ASP A 138 -0.33 14.47 -3.98
N SER A 139 -0.91 14.64 -2.79
CA SER A 139 -0.71 15.83 -1.96
C SER A 139 0.65 15.82 -1.25
N ASP A 140 1.12 17.01 -0.84
CA ASP A 140 2.41 17.18 -0.11
C ASP A 140 2.28 16.95 1.39
N HIS A 141 1.11 16.53 1.86
CA HIS A 141 0.92 16.18 3.28
C HIS A 141 1.77 14.96 3.64
N VAL A 142 2.22 14.92 4.89
CA VAL A 142 3.01 13.81 5.45
C VAL A 142 2.29 13.14 6.63
N PHE A 143 0.96 13.16 6.65
CA PHE A 143 0.16 12.54 7.70
C PHE A 143 0.35 11.02 7.81
N PHE A 144 0.77 10.38 6.73
CA PHE A 144 1.13 8.97 6.70
C PHE A 144 2.28 8.60 7.66
N THR A 145 3.05 9.57 8.14
CA THR A 145 4.14 9.34 9.13
C THR A 145 3.63 9.08 10.53
N GLN A 146 2.38 9.43 10.83
CA GLN A 146 1.76 9.15 12.14
C GLN A 146 1.61 7.64 12.35
N SER A 147 1.65 7.20 13.60
CA SER A 147 1.16 5.87 13.99
C SER A 147 -0.35 5.83 13.81
N PHE A 148 -0.84 4.91 12.98
CA PHE A 148 -2.27 4.77 12.75
C PHE A 148 -2.96 4.14 13.96
N ILE A 149 -4.23 4.48 14.16
CA ILE A 149 -5.11 3.85 15.16
C ILE A 149 -6.25 3.10 14.47
N TRP A 150 -6.85 2.14 15.17
CA TRP A 150 -8.05 1.48 14.68
C TRP A 150 -9.20 2.48 14.50
N PRO A 151 -9.84 2.51 13.32
CA PRO A 151 -10.97 3.42 13.10
C PRO A 151 -12.24 3.00 13.80
N ALA A 152 -12.38 1.72 14.15
CA ALA A 152 -13.46 1.17 14.97
C ALA A 152 -12.95 -0.03 15.77
N VAL A 153 -13.61 -0.34 16.88
CA VAL A 153 -13.28 -1.47 17.74
C VAL A 153 -14.43 -2.49 17.66
N GLY A 154 -14.06 -3.75 17.46
CA GLY A 154 -15.01 -4.85 17.34
C GLY A 154 -14.36 -6.13 16.82
N PRO A 155 -15.10 -7.24 16.72
CA PRO A 155 -14.58 -8.48 16.16
C PRO A 155 -14.09 -8.32 14.72
N ILE A 156 -12.91 -8.86 14.41
CA ILE A 156 -12.40 -8.92 13.04
C ILE A 156 -13.06 -10.08 12.30
N THR A 157 -13.86 -9.78 11.27
CA THR A 157 -14.61 -10.76 10.48
C THR A 157 -14.07 -10.98 9.07
N GLY A 158 -13.16 -10.12 8.63
CA GLY A 158 -12.47 -10.24 7.35
C GLY A 158 -11.07 -9.65 7.44
N VAL A 159 -10.06 -10.37 6.93
CA VAL A 159 -8.67 -9.94 6.95
C VAL A 159 -8.13 -9.70 5.55
N TYR A 160 -7.19 -8.77 5.43
CA TYR A 160 -6.52 -8.46 4.18
C TYR A 160 -5.89 -9.70 3.54
N GLY A 161 -6.02 -9.78 2.22
CA GLY A 161 -5.40 -10.82 1.42
C GLY A 161 -6.20 -12.11 1.29
N SER A 162 -7.23 -12.33 2.12
CA SER A 162 -8.08 -13.53 2.03
C SER A 162 -8.69 -13.65 0.64
N GLN A 163 -8.54 -14.84 0.01
CA GLN A 163 -9.20 -15.16 -1.26
C GLN A 163 -10.69 -15.33 -1.03
N ARG A 164 -11.51 -14.46 -1.61
CA ARG A 164 -12.98 -14.56 -1.46
C ARG A 164 -13.57 -15.51 -2.51
N VAL A 165 -14.50 -16.34 -2.04
CA VAL A 165 -15.35 -17.21 -2.89
C VAL A 165 -16.79 -16.89 -2.49
N PHE A 166 -17.59 -16.32 -3.43
CA PHE A 166 -18.98 -15.96 -3.19
C PHE A 166 -19.90 -16.96 -3.87
N ASN A 167 -20.76 -17.62 -3.10
CA ASN A 167 -21.69 -18.63 -3.61
C ASN A 167 -20.99 -19.67 -4.50
N GLY A 168 -19.79 -20.13 -4.11
CA GLY A 168 -18.95 -21.04 -4.89
C GLY A 168 -18.08 -20.40 -5.98
N GLU A 169 -18.27 -19.12 -6.34
CA GLU A 169 -17.55 -18.41 -7.39
C GLU A 169 -16.31 -17.69 -6.87
N PRO A 170 -15.09 -17.96 -7.35
CA PRO A 170 -13.89 -17.20 -6.98
C PRO A 170 -14.02 -15.72 -7.36
N ARG A 171 -13.66 -14.84 -6.42
CA ARG A 171 -13.68 -13.38 -6.56
C ARG A 171 -12.33 -12.78 -6.22
N ARG A 172 -12.19 -11.48 -6.44
CA ARG A 172 -10.96 -10.77 -6.05
C ARG A 172 -10.72 -10.94 -4.55
N PRO A 173 -9.45 -11.03 -4.12
CA PRO A 173 -9.11 -11.07 -2.70
C PRO A 173 -9.72 -9.89 -1.93
N HIS A 174 -9.90 -10.07 -0.64
CA HIS A 174 -10.23 -8.99 0.26
C HIS A 174 -9.03 -8.06 0.43
N PHE A 175 -9.22 -6.76 0.20
CA PHE A 175 -8.15 -5.77 0.26
C PHE A 175 -8.35 -4.76 1.41
N GLY A 176 -8.95 -5.20 2.51
CA GLY A 176 -9.19 -4.42 3.71
C GLY A 176 -9.25 -5.29 4.94
N VAL A 177 -9.69 -4.72 6.02
CA VAL A 177 -10.05 -5.39 7.27
C VAL A 177 -11.50 -5.08 7.58
N ASP A 178 -12.28 -6.13 7.89
CA ASP A 178 -13.68 -6.00 8.26
C ASP A 178 -13.78 -6.02 9.80
N VAL A 179 -14.31 -4.93 10.37
CA VAL A 179 -14.58 -4.79 11.81
C VAL A 179 -16.10 -4.83 12.01
N ALA A 180 -16.61 -5.89 12.62
CA ALA A 180 -18.04 -6.03 12.89
C ALA A 180 -18.49 -5.10 14.01
N GLY A 181 -19.71 -4.55 13.85
CA GLY A 181 -20.35 -3.71 14.86
C GLY A 181 -21.78 -3.35 14.48
N PRO A 182 -22.64 -3.03 15.42
CA PRO A 182 -24.00 -2.56 15.13
C PRO A 182 -24.00 -1.33 14.22
N VAL A 183 -25.07 -1.18 13.44
CA VAL A 183 -25.33 0.08 12.70
C VAL A 183 -25.32 1.25 13.69
N GLY A 184 -24.60 2.33 13.34
CA GLY A 184 -24.44 3.49 14.20
C GLY A 184 -23.18 3.47 15.09
N THR A 185 -22.40 2.35 15.11
CA THR A 185 -21.11 2.32 15.80
C THR A 185 -20.17 3.39 15.28
N PRO A 186 -19.53 4.21 16.16
CA PRO A 186 -18.63 5.27 15.73
C PRO A 186 -17.44 4.78 14.91
N VAL A 187 -17.11 5.52 13.84
CA VAL A 187 -15.90 5.36 13.04
C VAL A 187 -15.06 6.62 13.16
N VAL A 188 -13.81 6.50 13.59
CA VAL A 188 -12.89 7.63 13.77
C VAL A 188 -11.79 7.64 12.71
N ALA A 189 -11.18 8.81 12.48
CA ALA A 189 -10.04 8.94 11.57
C ALA A 189 -8.82 8.20 12.12
N PRO A 190 -8.19 7.29 11.35
CA PRO A 190 -7.04 6.51 11.83
C PRO A 190 -5.75 7.32 11.91
N ALA A 191 -5.66 8.43 11.20
CA ALA A 191 -4.59 9.42 11.20
C ALA A 191 -5.16 10.77 10.73
N ASP A 192 -4.41 11.85 10.88
CA ASP A 192 -4.74 13.15 10.27
C ASP A 192 -4.94 12.99 8.76
N GLY A 193 -5.77 13.84 8.17
CA GLY A 193 -6.00 13.76 6.73
C GLY A 193 -6.93 14.82 6.16
N VAL A 194 -7.14 14.70 4.85
CA VAL A 194 -8.12 15.52 4.10
C VAL A 194 -9.13 14.60 3.44
N VAL A 195 -10.40 14.82 3.70
CA VAL A 195 -11.50 14.08 3.05
C VAL A 195 -11.50 14.38 1.56
N ARG A 196 -11.39 13.35 0.72
CA ARG A 196 -11.41 13.49 -0.75
C ARG A 196 -12.71 13.06 -1.39
N LEU A 197 -13.46 12.21 -0.71
CA LEU A 197 -14.73 11.70 -1.21
C LEU A 197 -15.65 11.33 -0.05
N TYR A 198 -16.92 11.63 -0.16
CA TYR A 198 -18.02 10.93 0.49
C TYR A 198 -19.17 10.75 -0.48
N VAL A 199 -19.64 9.52 -0.64
CA VAL A 199 -20.86 9.16 -1.39
C VAL A 199 -21.68 8.22 -0.52
N ALA A 200 -22.94 8.56 -0.30
CA ALA A 200 -23.81 7.83 0.63
C ALA A 200 -24.24 6.45 0.12
N ASP A 201 -24.29 6.24 -1.20
CA ASP A 201 -24.85 5.02 -1.80
C ASP A 201 -24.15 4.65 -3.10
N MET A 202 -22.95 4.05 -3.01
CA MET A 202 -22.32 3.37 -4.14
C MET A 202 -22.84 1.94 -4.26
N TYR A 203 -22.95 1.43 -5.49
CA TYR A 203 -23.59 0.15 -5.78
C TYR A 203 -23.03 -1.04 -4.97
N TYR A 204 -21.71 -1.18 -4.89
CA TYR A 204 -21.08 -2.26 -4.12
C TYR A 204 -20.68 -1.85 -2.71
N SER A 205 -20.16 -0.68 -2.55
CA SER A 205 -19.54 -0.24 -1.29
C SER A 205 -20.49 0.53 -0.38
N GLY A 206 -21.70 0.87 -0.85
CA GLY A 206 -22.63 1.65 -0.06
C GLY A 206 -22.05 3.01 0.33
N GLY A 207 -22.28 3.45 1.55
CA GLY A 207 -21.66 4.65 2.10
C GLY A 207 -20.14 4.53 2.05
N THR A 208 -19.50 5.42 1.28
CA THR A 208 -18.06 5.35 0.97
C THR A 208 -17.38 6.67 1.28
N LEU A 209 -16.37 6.63 2.17
CA LEU A 209 -15.55 7.77 2.57
C LEU A 209 -14.08 7.50 2.21
N ILE A 210 -13.37 8.51 1.68
CA ILE A 210 -11.93 8.42 1.39
C ILE A 210 -11.22 9.61 2.01
N ILE A 211 -10.15 9.33 2.76
CA ILE A 211 -9.26 10.30 3.40
C ILE A 211 -7.87 10.17 2.80
N ASP A 212 -7.27 11.28 2.41
CA ASP A 212 -5.90 11.42 1.93
C ASP A 212 -4.96 11.75 3.08
N HIS A 213 -3.91 10.95 3.24
CA HIS A 213 -2.87 11.11 4.25
C HIS A 213 -1.54 11.65 3.67
N GLY A 214 -1.54 12.02 2.39
CA GLY A 214 -0.36 12.52 1.67
C GLY A 214 0.41 11.45 0.93
N HIS A 215 1.24 11.87 -0.03
CA HIS A 215 2.10 11.02 -0.86
C HIS A 215 1.37 9.79 -1.42
N GLN A 216 0.13 9.98 -1.92
CA GLN A 216 -0.75 8.93 -2.46
C GLN A 216 -1.24 7.89 -1.43
N VAL A 217 -1.03 8.10 -0.12
CA VAL A 217 -1.58 7.24 0.93
C VAL A 217 -3.02 7.64 1.22
N THR A 218 -3.96 6.71 1.09
CA THR A 218 -5.38 6.96 1.36
C THR A 218 -6.01 5.87 2.20
N SER A 219 -6.85 6.26 3.18
CA SER A 219 -7.83 5.38 3.84
C SER A 219 -9.15 5.40 3.09
N THR A 220 -9.78 4.24 2.97
CA THR A 220 -11.15 4.10 2.45
C THR A 220 -11.99 3.35 3.46
N PHE A 221 -13.16 3.87 3.75
CA PHE A 221 -14.17 3.32 4.68
C PHE A 221 -15.43 3.04 3.88
N ILE A 222 -15.94 1.82 3.92
CA ILE A 222 -17.14 1.45 3.15
C ILE A 222 -18.17 0.76 4.04
N HIS A 223 -19.37 0.59 3.48
CA HIS A 223 -20.57 0.09 4.15
C HIS A 223 -21.10 1.02 5.25
N LEU A 224 -20.76 2.32 5.17
CA LEU A 224 -21.13 3.31 6.17
C LEU A 224 -22.63 3.58 6.18
N HIS A 225 -23.16 3.80 7.40
CA HIS A 225 -24.52 4.28 7.60
C HIS A 225 -24.65 5.77 7.23
N LYS A 226 -23.74 6.58 7.76
CA LYS A 226 -23.63 8.02 7.44
C LYS A 226 -22.22 8.54 7.67
N SER A 227 -21.92 9.72 7.12
CA SER A 227 -20.71 10.49 7.39
C SER A 227 -21.01 11.73 8.22
N HIS A 228 -20.08 12.12 9.08
CA HIS A 228 -20.07 13.38 9.84
C HIS A 228 -19.15 14.43 9.21
N VAL A 229 -18.50 14.10 8.10
CA VAL A 229 -17.58 14.96 7.37
C VAL A 229 -17.89 14.95 5.87
N LYS A 230 -17.40 15.93 5.13
CA LYS A 230 -17.60 16.09 3.68
C LYS A 230 -16.26 16.29 2.97
N ALA A 231 -16.24 16.11 1.65
CA ALA A 231 -15.09 16.36 0.82
C ALA A 231 -14.53 17.78 1.04
N GLY A 232 -13.22 17.88 1.22
CA GLY A 232 -12.49 19.10 1.55
C GLY A 232 -12.22 19.30 3.05
N ASP A 233 -12.94 18.62 3.95
CA ASP A 233 -12.71 18.76 5.39
C ASP A 233 -11.33 18.20 5.78
N ARG A 234 -10.66 18.89 6.70
CA ARG A 234 -9.48 18.38 7.42
C ARG A 234 -9.94 17.63 8.65
N VAL A 235 -9.41 16.44 8.87
CA VAL A 235 -9.72 15.62 10.03
C VAL A 235 -8.48 15.36 10.85
N LYS A 236 -8.66 15.20 12.15
CA LYS A 236 -7.62 14.82 13.10
C LYS A 236 -7.76 13.37 13.49
N GLN A 237 -6.64 12.71 13.78
CA GLN A 237 -6.64 11.35 14.33
C GLN A 237 -7.59 11.26 15.53
N GLY A 238 -8.43 10.21 15.57
CA GLY A 238 -9.44 10.00 16.62
C GLY A 238 -10.72 10.82 16.45
N GLN A 239 -10.79 11.75 15.49
CA GLN A 239 -12.02 12.50 15.21
C GLN A 239 -13.11 11.57 14.66
N LEU A 240 -14.34 11.69 15.17
CA LEU A 240 -15.53 11.03 14.60
C LEU A 240 -15.74 11.49 13.14
N ILE A 241 -15.74 10.52 12.22
CA ILE A 241 -15.88 10.79 10.78
C ILE A 241 -17.12 10.14 10.16
N ALA A 242 -17.54 8.98 10.70
CA ALA A 242 -18.66 8.23 10.14
C ALA A 242 -19.25 7.27 11.18
N GLU A 243 -20.25 6.49 10.75
CA GLU A 243 -20.84 5.40 11.52
C GLU A 243 -20.87 4.12 10.69
N ILE A 244 -20.62 2.97 11.34
CA ILE A 244 -20.79 1.64 10.73
C ILE A 244 -22.22 1.50 10.22
N GLY A 245 -22.37 0.89 9.06
CA GLY A 245 -23.65 0.54 8.45
C GLY A 245 -23.67 -0.86 7.89
N ASP A 246 -24.71 -1.11 7.11
CA ASP A 246 -24.97 -2.34 6.36
C ASP A 246 -25.28 -2.06 4.89
N THR A 247 -24.82 -0.92 4.38
CA THR A 247 -25.12 -0.43 3.03
C THR A 247 -24.26 -1.12 1.96
N GLY A 248 -24.79 -1.19 0.72
CA GLY A 248 -24.10 -1.82 -0.40
C GLY A 248 -24.15 -3.35 -0.37
N ARG A 249 -23.02 -3.99 -0.71
CA ARG A 249 -22.92 -5.46 -0.79
C ARG A 249 -22.36 -6.05 0.50
N VAL A 250 -23.21 -6.35 1.45
CA VAL A 250 -22.86 -6.93 2.76
C VAL A 250 -23.79 -8.08 3.12
N THR A 251 -23.37 -8.90 4.08
CA THR A 251 -24.17 -9.94 4.72
C THR A 251 -24.52 -9.60 6.18
N GLY A 252 -24.00 -8.50 6.70
CA GLY A 252 -24.24 -7.99 8.05
C GLY A 252 -23.49 -6.68 8.27
N ALA A 253 -23.87 -5.94 9.31
CA ALA A 253 -23.28 -4.64 9.62
C ALA A 253 -21.78 -4.75 10.00
N HIS A 254 -20.92 -4.01 9.30
CA HIS A 254 -19.48 -3.94 9.56
C HIS A 254 -18.86 -2.73 8.87
N LEU A 255 -17.69 -2.32 9.35
CA LEU A 255 -16.79 -1.42 8.64
C LEU A 255 -15.81 -2.27 7.82
N ASP A 256 -15.66 -2.01 6.51
CA ASP A 256 -14.52 -2.48 5.73
C ASP A 256 -13.55 -1.28 5.58
N TRP A 257 -12.42 -1.36 6.28
CA TRP A 257 -11.37 -0.34 6.24
C TRP A 257 -10.22 -0.79 5.35
N ARG A 258 -9.79 0.09 4.43
CA ARG A 258 -8.74 -0.18 3.44
C ARG A 258 -7.72 0.93 3.42
N ILE A 259 -6.46 0.55 3.17
CA ILE A 259 -5.36 1.49 2.89
C ILE A 259 -4.83 1.25 1.49
N ASN A 260 -4.51 2.35 0.80
CA ASN A 260 -3.86 2.32 -0.51
C ASN A 260 -2.63 3.23 -0.51
N TRP A 261 -1.63 2.84 -1.31
CA TRP A 261 -0.62 3.72 -1.85
C TRP A 261 -0.83 3.80 -3.37
N GLY A 262 -1.39 4.89 -3.85
CA GLY A 262 -1.88 5.01 -5.21
C GLY A 262 -2.80 3.85 -5.60
N LYS A 263 -2.39 3.02 -6.56
CA LYS A 263 -3.13 1.83 -7.00
C LYS A 263 -2.82 0.57 -6.18
N VAL A 264 -1.76 0.57 -5.39
CA VAL A 264 -1.35 -0.58 -4.59
C VAL A 264 -2.23 -0.67 -3.34
N ARG A 265 -2.79 -1.85 -3.09
CA ARG A 265 -3.55 -2.17 -1.88
C ARG A 265 -2.59 -2.69 -0.82
N VAL A 266 -2.63 -2.12 0.36
CA VAL A 266 -1.81 -2.53 1.50
C VAL A 266 -2.69 -2.99 2.67
N ASP A 267 -2.10 -3.74 3.58
CA ASP A 267 -2.79 -4.32 4.73
C ASP A 267 -2.90 -3.31 5.87
N PRO A 268 -4.11 -2.85 6.22
CA PRO A 268 -4.31 -1.90 7.31
C PRO A 268 -3.82 -2.41 8.68
N GLN A 269 -3.90 -3.72 8.91
CA GLN A 269 -3.53 -4.34 10.19
C GLN A 269 -2.01 -4.22 10.48
N LEU A 270 -1.19 -4.00 9.46
CA LEU A 270 0.25 -3.78 9.65
C LEU A 270 0.59 -2.36 10.13
N LEU A 271 -0.38 -1.44 10.16
CA LEU A 271 -0.18 -0.04 10.54
C LEU A 271 -0.68 0.28 11.96
N VAL A 272 -1.39 -0.66 12.58
CA VAL A 272 -2.03 -0.48 13.88
C VAL A 272 -1.57 -1.54 14.87
N PRO A 273 -1.62 -1.29 16.19
CA PRO A 273 -1.36 -2.33 17.18
C PRO A 273 -2.38 -3.46 17.06
N ALA A 274 -2.02 -4.66 17.53
CA ALA A 274 -2.99 -5.75 17.64
C ALA A 274 -4.22 -5.29 18.47
N LEU A 275 -5.42 -5.73 18.08
CA LEU A 275 -6.60 -5.60 18.95
C LEU A 275 -6.48 -6.70 20.02
N ASP A 276 -6.57 -6.30 21.27
CA ASP A 276 -6.62 -7.20 22.42
C ASP A 276 -7.94 -7.99 22.47
#